data_18663ca05b247838860edda750077ae4
#
_entry.id   18663ca05b247838860edda750077ae4
#
_cell.length_a   1.000
_cell.length_b   1.000
_cell.length_c   1.000
_cell.angle_alpha   90.00
_cell.angle_beta   90.00
_cell.angle_gamma   90.00
#
_symmetry.space_group_name_H-M   'P 1'
#
loop_
_entity.id
_entity.type
_entity.pdbx_description
1 polymer ?
#
loop_
_entity_poly.entity_id
_entity_poly.type
_entity_poly.pdbx_seq_one_letter_code
_entity_poly.pdbx_strand_id
1 'polypeptide(L)'
;SIAVAFVPEGLPIAVTLSLTIVANKMRASEVLCKSLSTCETLGSITVLCADKTGTLTKNNMVAVSVTVHGFKSTPVDATKHIERDTPLGSAFKQVQFVGAVCNGASFDGATAHLPLSERKIYGDATDKAILRMSEEMYGVPAANAGWEDHYTVPFNSKNKFMLKLLSTSNKAGISGLNDSNTVDLTTELCAVGLVGIFDPPREEIPSVVKMIRGAGSRFFMVTGDFALTATAIAKQCGIITTEKISSFSDLDALDGQLPVYDTWADNDNQPMRALVLSGSDIMRMSDAHWEAVSRFDEIVFARTTPEQKLAVVKCFQSRDCVVGMTGDGVNDAPALKMADVGISIMGASEVALESADLILLEGFGSMVDAMLYGRLVFSNLKSTIAYLLPAGSCSELMAILAAFFFGLPQIIGNVQMIIICALHDAICSLTLCMEKPEGEMLKSKPRNVKKDRLADGKLLFHAYVFVGLPLTVCCFSMAFWDVQKRGVPFSDMWLKYSGGVIATTQPDFYAETINKGQSVFYFTAIIMQWFNLLSIRTRRLSIFQKPPIGRRETSNLMMFPAMGLSLLIAVFISYVPAIQRIFLTREISAEYFFLPIAFGIVMISADELRKYVVRTYPRSFLAKIAW
;
A
#
# COMPACT_ATOMS: atom_id res chain seq x y z
N SER A 1 -19.22 11.20 34.30
CA SER A 1 -17.78 11.57 34.25
C SER A 1 -16.90 10.38 33.95
N ILE A 2 -16.92 9.25 34.69
CA ILE A 2 -16.02 8.10 34.50
C ILE A 2 -16.12 7.52 33.08
N ALA A 3 -17.34 7.34 32.55
CA ALA A 3 -17.52 6.80 31.20
C ALA A 3 -16.91 7.71 30.12
N VAL A 4 -17.00 9.01 30.25
CA VAL A 4 -16.43 10.01 29.33
C VAL A 4 -14.90 9.97 29.36
N ALA A 5 -14.30 9.86 30.56
CA ALA A 5 -12.85 9.83 30.71
C ALA A 5 -12.19 8.51 30.19
N PHE A 6 -12.95 7.38 30.16
CA PHE A 6 -12.43 6.11 29.67
C PHE A 6 -12.54 5.93 28.15
N VAL A 7 -13.45 6.62 27.50
CA VAL A 7 -13.67 6.51 26.04
C VAL A 7 -13.01 7.70 25.35
N PRO A 8 -11.90 7.51 24.62
CA PRO A 8 -11.29 8.60 23.85
C PRO A 8 -12.18 8.92 22.65
N GLU A 9 -13.21 9.74 22.85
CA GLU A 9 -14.26 10.08 21.87
C GLU A 9 -13.69 10.67 20.58
N GLY A 10 -12.55 11.36 20.66
CA GLY A 10 -11.83 11.89 19.51
C GLY A 10 -11.15 10.82 18.65
N LEU A 11 -10.88 9.61 19.18
CA LEU A 11 -10.11 8.59 18.47
C LEU A 11 -10.80 8.05 17.21
N PRO A 12 -12.10 7.65 17.21
CA PRO A 12 -12.78 7.20 16.00
C PRO A 12 -12.82 8.28 14.92
N ILE A 13 -13.04 9.54 15.32
CA ILE A 13 -13.05 10.68 14.39
C ILE A 13 -11.67 10.87 13.77
N ALA A 14 -10.62 10.91 14.60
CA ALA A 14 -9.25 11.07 14.16
C ALA A 14 -8.81 9.94 13.22
N VAL A 15 -9.13 8.67 13.53
CA VAL A 15 -8.79 7.51 12.71
C VAL A 15 -9.49 7.58 11.35
N THR A 16 -10.81 7.83 11.33
CA THR A 16 -11.57 7.88 10.07
C THR A 16 -11.10 9.02 9.16
N LEU A 17 -10.89 10.21 9.72
CA LEU A 17 -10.37 11.35 8.95
C LEU A 17 -8.94 11.12 8.47
N SER A 18 -8.11 10.48 9.28
CA SER A 18 -6.74 10.09 8.92
C SER A 18 -6.70 9.19 7.70
N LEU A 19 -7.48 8.12 7.72
CA LEU A 19 -7.58 7.18 6.60
C LEU A 19 -8.13 7.87 5.35
N THR A 20 -9.11 8.77 5.51
CA THR A 20 -9.66 9.55 4.39
C THR A 20 -8.60 10.48 3.77
N ILE A 21 -7.81 11.17 4.58
CA ILE A 21 -6.71 12.04 4.10
C ILE A 21 -5.69 11.21 3.31
N VAL A 22 -5.34 10.02 3.79
CA VAL A 22 -4.38 9.16 3.11
C VAL A 22 -4.97 8.56 1.84
N ALA A 23 -6.22 8.12 1.83
CA ALA A 23 -6.89 7.66 0.61
C ALA A 23 -6.89 8.76 -0.48
N ASN A 24 -7.10 10.02 -0.09
CA ASN A 24 -6.99 11.14 -1.02
C ASN A 24 -5.55 11.38 -1.52
N LYS A 25 -4.53 11.20 -0.67
CA LYS A 25 -3.12 11.27 -1.10
C LYS A 25 -2.76 10.12 -2.05
N MET A 26 -3.23 8.90 -1.77
CA MET A 26 -3.06 7.74 -2.66
C MET A 26 -3.69 8.01 -4.02
N ARG A 27 -4.90 8.60 -4.05
CA ARG A 27 -5.55 9.00 -5.30
C ARG A 27 -4.75 10.04 -6.09
N ALA A 28 -4.09 10.98 -5.41
CA ALA A 28 -3.19 11.95 -6.04
C ALA A 28 -1.90 11.31 -6.59
N SER A 29 -1.54 10.11 -6.14
CA SER A 29 -0.46 9.26 -6.66
C SER A 29 -1.01 8.13 -7.54
N GLU A 30 -2.14 8.35 -8.21
CA GLU A 30 -2.76 7.46 -9.19
C GLU A 30 -3.12 6.08 -8.60
N VAL A 31 -3.51 6.04 -7.32
CA VAL A 31 -3.95 4.84 -6.61
C VAL A 31 -5.35 5.05 -6.03
N LEU A 32 -6.34 4.33 -6.55
CA LEU A 32 -7.71 4.37 -6.06
C LEU A 32 -7.94 3.23 -5.06
N CYS A 33 -8.16 3.59 -3.80
CA CYS A 33 -8.50 2.66 -2.73
C CYS A 33 -10.01 2.64 -2.51
N LYS A 34 -10.66 1.48 -2.58
CA LYS A 34 -12.12 1.35 -2.40
C LYS A 34 -12.52 1.26 -0.94
N SER A 35 -11.65 0.74 -0.08
CA SER A 35 -11.88 0.59 1.35
C SER A 35 -10.78 1.27 2.16
N LEU A 36 -11.17 2.02 3.17
CA LEU A 36 -10.22 2.69 4.08
C LEU A 36 -9.37 1.68 4.87
N SER A 37 -9.88 0.51 5.19
CA SER A 37 -9.14 -0.56 5.88
C SER A 37 -8.01 -1.13 5.02
N THR A 38 -8.19 -1.17 3.71
CA THR A 38 -7.17 -1.62 2.76
C THR A 38 -5.90 -0.77 2.83
N CYS A 39 -6.04 0.56 3.07
CA CYS A 39 -4.88 1.45 3.22
C CYS A 39 -3.93 1.00 4.35
N GLU A 40 -4.45 0.44 5.43
CA GLU A 40 -3.64 -0.07 6.54
C GLU A 40 -3.00 -1.42 6.20
N THR A 41 -3.78 -2.35 5.63
CA THR A 41 -3.35 -3.71 5.28
C THR A 41 -2.25 -3.70 4.23
N LEU A 42 -2.31 -2.77 3.27
CA LEU A 42 -1.36 -2.60 2.18
C LEU A 42 0.09 -2.45 2.66
N GLY A 43 0.31 -1.72 3.77
CA GLY A 43 1.64 -1.55 4.37
C GLY A 43 2.23 -2.80 5.02
N SER A 44 1.40 -3.83 5.24
CA SER A 44 1.78 -5.09 5.89
C SER A 44 1.95 -6.26 4.93
N ILE A 45 1.79 -6.08 3.62
CA ILE A 45 1.96 -7.13 2.62
C ILE A 45 3.35 -7.76 2.73
N THR A 46 3.38 -9.08 2.97
CA THR A 46 4.61 -9.89 3.05
C THR A 46 4.87 -10.67 1.78
N VAL A 47 3.81 -11.01 1.04
CA VAL A 47 3.85 -11.72 -0.24
C VAL A 47 2.96 -10.99 -1.23
N LEU A 48 3.51 -10.63 -2.39
CA LEU A 48 2.76 -10.10 -3.51
C LEU A 48 2.76 -11.11 -4.65
N CYS A 49 1.61 -11.65 -4.98
CA CYS A 49 1.38 -12.54 -6.10
C CYS A 49 0.89 -11.72 -7.30
N ALA A 50 1.64 -11.75 -8.39
CA ALA A 50 1.28 -10.98 -9.58
C ALA A 50 0.92 -11.90 -10.74
N ASP A 51 -0.22 -11.65 -11.39
CA ASP A 51 -0.49 -12.23 -12.70
C ASP A 51 0.45 -11.60 -13.73
N LYS A 52 0.80 -12.37 -14.75
CA LYS A 52 1.70 -11.93 -15.82
C LYS A 52 1.01 -10.96 -16.77
N THR A 53 -0.10 -11.42 -17.36
CA THR A 53 -0.75 -10.75 -18.49
C THR A 53 -1.38 -9.43 -18.03
N GLY A 54 -1.23 -8.38 -18.84
CA GLY A 54 -1.79 -7.06 -18.52
C GLY A 54 -1.20 -6.36 -17.31
N THR A 55 -0.72 -7.10 -16.30
CA THR A 55 -0.13 -6.57 -15.08
C THR A 55 1.38 -6.34 -15.23
N LEU A 56 2.15 -7.40 -15.42
CA LEU A 56 3.62 -7.32 -15.59
C LEU A 56 4.02 -7.02 -17.02
N THR A 57 3.16 -7.33 -17.98
CA THR A 57 3.41 -7.15 -19.40
C THR A 57 2.51 -6.06 -20.01
N LYS A 58 2.87 -5.62 -21.21
CA LYS A 58 2.14 -4.54 -21.91
C LYS A 58 0.77 -4.97 -22.44
N ASN A 59 0.40 -6.24 -22.35
CA ASN A 59 -0.77 -6.86 -22.98
C ASN A 59 -0.83 -6.55 -24.49
N ASN A 60 0.33 -6.55 -25.13
CA ASN A 60 0.51 -6.26 -26.55
C ASN A 60 1.49 -7.25 -27.14
N MET A 61 0.98 -8.27 -27.83
CA MET A 61 1.79 -9.29 -28.48
C MET A 61 2.66 -8.66 -29.58
N VAL A 62 3.95 -9.02 -29.56
CA VAL A 62 4.95 -8.55 -30.52
C VAL A 62 5.69 -9.75 -31.10
N ALA A 63 5.86 -9.78 -32.42
CA ALA A 63 6.71 -10.75 -33.10
C ALA A 63 8.19 -10.32 -32.95
N VAL A 64 8.98 -11.15 -32.29
CA VAL A 64 10.38 -10.81 -31.95
C VAL A 64 11.39 -11.59 -32.75
N SER A 65 11.00 -12.73 -33.33
CA SER A 65 11.89 -13.53 -34.15
C SER A 65 11.15 -14.23 -35.26
N VAL A 66 11.82 -14.34 -36.38
CA VAL A 66 11.41 -15.14 -37.55
C VAL A 66 12.51 -16.16 -37.82
N THR A 67 12.13 -17.41 -37.98
CA THR A 67 13.07 -18.51 -38.22
C THR A 67 12.71 -19.21 -39.54
N VAL A 68 13.65 -19.31 -40.45
CA VAL A 68 13.54 -20.03 -41.74
C VAL A 68 14.73 -20.94 -41.91
N HIS A 69 14.51 -22.19 -42.30
CA HIS A 69 15.59 -23.19 -42.54
C HIS A 69 16.61 -23.27 -41.38
N GLY A 70 16.17 -23.11 -40.12
CA GLY A 70 17.05 -23.12 -38.95
C GLY A 70 17.80 -21.81 -38.69
N PHE A 71 17.70 -20.81 -39.55
CA PHE A 71 18.27 -19.48 -39.33
C PHE A 71 17.27 -18.57 -38.66
N LYS A 72 17.61 -18.08 -37.46
CA LYS A 72 16.80 -17.20 -36.66
C LYS A 72 17.22 -15.73 -36.84
N SER A 73 16.27 -14.85 -37.11
CA SER A 73 16.48 -13.42 -37.28
C SER A 73 15.43 -12.61 -36.53
N THR A 74 15.70 -11.32 -36.30
CA THR A 74 14.66 -10.37 -35.93
C THR A 74 13.86 -9.94 -37.16
N PRO A 75 12.61 -9.44 -37.05
CA PRO A 75 11.88 -8.94 -38.21
C PRO A 75 12.66 -7.85 -38.98
N VAL A 76 13.29 -6.91 -38.25
CA VAL A 76 14.10 -5.82 -38.83
C VAL A 76 15.31 -6.36 -39.62
N ASP A 77 16.02 -7.36 -39.11
CA ASP A 77 17.15 -7.93 -39.84
C ASP A 77 16.71 -8.83 -40.99
N ALA A 78 15.55 -9.50 -40.87
CA ALA A 78 14.94 -10.24 -41.96
C ALA A 78 14.61 -9.32 -43.16
N THR A 79 14.12 -8.09 -42.90
CA THR A 79 13.92 -7.06 -43.93
C THR A 79 15.20 -6.78 -44.73
N LYS A 80 16.33 -6.61 -44.06
CA LYS A 80 17.63 -6.39 -44.73
C LYS A 80 18.03 -7.56 -45.67
N HIS A 81 17.67 -8.79 -45.32
CA HIS A 81 17.90 -9.96 -46.17
C HIS A 81 16.96 -9.96 -47.37
N ILE A 82 15.71 -9.53 -47.22
CA ILE A 82 14.74 -9.40 -48.32
C ILE A 82 15.21 -8.34 -49.33
N GLU A 83 15.64 -7.17 -48.84
CA GLU A 83 16.12 -6.06 -49.67
C GLU A 83 17.37 -6.44 -50.50
N ARG A 84 18.22 -7.33 -49.98
CA ARG A 84 19.43 -7.79 -50.66
C ARG A 84 19.17 -8.90 -51.68
N ASP A 85 17.94 -9.35 -51.84
CA ASP A 85 17.51 -10.43 -52.77
C ASP A 85 18.34 -11.71 -52.63
N THR A 86 18.60 -12.11 -51.40
CA THR A 86 19.33 -13.33 -51.09
C THR A 86 18.40 -14.56 -51.09
N PRO A 87 18.90 -15.81 -51.26
CA PRO A 87 18.06 -17.00 -51.10
C PRO A 87 17.36 -17.07 -49.74
N LEU A 88 18.02 -16.59 -48.68
CA LEU A 88 17.47 -16.46 -47.34
C LEU A 88 16.39 -15.37 -47.30
N GLY A 89 16.59 -14.26 -48.01
CA GLY A 89 15.60 -13.20 -48.15
C GLY A 89 14.30 -13.66 -48.84
N SER A 90 14.43 -14.54 -49.86
CA SER A 90 13.26 -15.16 -50.50
C SER A 90 12.46 -16.04 -49.52
N ALA A 91 13.13 -16.80 -48.64
CA ALA A 91 12.46 -17.60 -47.61
C ALA A 91 11.76 -16.70 -46.54
N PHE A 92 12.40 -15.62 -46.12
CA PHE A 92 11.74 -14.63 -45.20
C PHE A 92 10.54 -13.96 -45.87
N LYS A 93 10.60 -13.66 -47.18
CA LYS A 93 9.49 -13.10 -47.94
C LYS A 93 8.29 -14.06 -47.99
N GLN A 94 8.52 -15.38 -48.06
CA GLN A 94 7.44 -16.36 -47.97
C GLN A 94 6.77 -16.37 -46.60
N VAL A 95 7.52 -16.28 -45.49
CA VAL A 95 6.94 -16.17 -44.14
C VAL A 95 6.10 -14.87 -44.00
N GLN A 96 6.64 -13.77 -44.50
CA GLN A 96 5.94 -12.49 -44.53
C GLN A 96 4.63 -12.57 -45.31
N PHE A 97 4.68 -13.19 -46.52
CA PHE A 97 3.50 -13.39 -47.36
C PHE A 97 2.41 -14.20 -46.63
N VAL A 98 2.76 -15.35 -46.08
CA VAL A 98 1.81 -16.18 -45.32
C VAL A 98 1.23 -15.41 -44.13
N GLY A 99 2.06 -14.70 -43.38
CA GLY A 99 1.64 -13.89 -42.24
C GLY A 99 0.74 -12.71 -42.61
N ALA A 100 0.92 -12.14 -43.82
CA ALA A 100 0.08 -11.06 -44.30
C ALA A 100 -1.29 -11.55 -44.81
N VAL A 101 -1.28 -12.68 -45.52
CA VAL A 101 -2.45 -13.16 -46.25
C VAL A 101 -3.31 -14.09 -45.39
N CYS A 102 -2.69 -15.07 -44.69
CA CYS A 102 -3.39 -15.93 -43.74
C CYS A 102 -3.48 -15.27 -42.38
N ASN A 103 -4.29 -14.23 -42.27
CA ASN A 103 -4.45 -13.39 -41.07
C ASN A 103 -5.90 -12.95 -40.91
N GLY A 104 -6.40 -12.92 -39.70
CA GLY A 104 -7.74 -12.43 -39.35
C GLY A 104 -7.78 -10.98 -38.90
N ALA A 105 -6.61 -10.32 -38.73
CA ALA A 105 -6.53 -8.93 -38.33
C ALA A 105 -6.51 -7.99 -39.55
N SER A 106 -6.90 -6.73 -39.33
CA SER A 106 -6.92 -5.67 -40.35
C SER A 106 -6.51 -4.32 -39.77
N PHE A 107 -5.80 -3.51 -40.55
CA PHE A 107 -5.49 -2.15 -40.19
C PHE A 107 -6.73 -1.25 -40.30
N ASP A 108 -6.86 -0.31 -39.34
CA ASP A 108 -7.84 0.76 -39.42
C ASP A 108 -7.42 1.79 -40.49
N GLY A 109 -8.24 1.93 -41.53
CA GLY A 109 -7.99 2.92 -42.61
C GLY A 109 -7.86 4.37 -42.13
N ALA A 110 -8.52 4.73 -41.03
CA ALA A 110 -8.44 6.06 -40.45
C ALA A 110 -7.04 6.37 -39.88
N THR A 111 -6.29 5.38 -39.47
CA THR A 111 -4.96 5.53 -38.87
C THR A 111 -3.80 5.18 -39.84
N ALA A 112 -4.08 4.94 -41.12
CA ALA A 112 -3.09 4.54 -42.12
C ALA A 112 -1.95 5.55 -42.33
N HIS A 113 -2.20 6.83 -42.03
CA HIS A 113 -1.22 7.92 -42.14
C HIS A 113 -0.23 8.00 -40.98
N LEU A 114 -0.48 7.26 -39.88
CA LEU A 114 0.37 7.25 -38.69
C LEU A 114 1.55 6.26 -38.84
N PRO A 115 2.64 6.45 -38.06
CA PRO A 115 3.70 5.45 -37.95
C PRO A 115 3.14 4.09 -37.57
N LEU A 116 3.78 3.00 -38.01
CA LEU A 116 3.30 1.61 -37.78
C LEU A 116 3.04 1.30 -36.29
N SER A 117 3.83 1.87 -35.39
CA SER A 117 3.66 1.73 -33.94
C SER A 117 2.35 2.29 -33.39
N GLU A 118 1.78 3.29 -34.10
CA GLU A 118 0.57 4.02 -33.68
C GLU A 118 -0.67 3.62 -34.47
N ARG A 119 -0.50 2.81 -35.52
CA ARG A 119 -1.64 2.34 -36.33
C ARG A 119 -2.52 1.40 -35.51
N LYS A 120 -3.82 1.65 -35.56
CA LYS A 120 -4.82 0.80 -34.92
C LYS A 120 -5.06 -0.45 -35.77
N ILE A 121 -5.06 -1.62 -35.13
CA ILE A 121 -5.27 -2.90 -35.76
C ILE A 121 -6.44 -3.59 -35.04
N TYR A 122 -7.40 -4.10 -35.81
CA TYR A 122 -8.51 -4.92 -35.33
C TYR A 122 -8.18 -6.40 -35.53
N GLY A 123 -8.61 -7.26 -34.62
CA GLY A 123 -8.41 -8.70 -34.69
C GLY A 123 -7.89 -9.32 -33.39
N ASP A 124 -7.53 -10.58 -33.41
CA ASP A 124 -6.90 -11.31 -32.30
C ASP A 124 -5.48 -10.79 -32.02
N ALA A 125 -5.00 -10.96 -30.80
CA ALA A 125 -3.67 -10.45 -30.37
C ALA A 125 -2.52 -11.08 -31.16
N THR A 126 -2.59 -12.36 -31.47
CA THR A 126 -1.60 -13.10 -32.26
C THR A 126 -1.59 -12.61 -33.70
N ASP A 127 -2.78 -12.49 -34.29
CA ASP A 127 -2.96 -12.01 -35.66
C ASP A 127 -2.47 -10.57 -35.83
N LYS A 128 -2.75 -9.70 -34.85
CA LYS A 128 -2.23 -8.31 -34.81
C LYS A 128 -0.70 -8.28 -34.82
N ALA A 129 -0.05 -9.15 -34.03
CA ALA A 129 1.40 -9.20 -33.94
C ALA A 129 2.02 -9.66 -35.27
N ILE A 130 1.43 -10.68 -35.92
CA ILE A 130 1.87 -11.20 -37.19
C ILE A 130 1.63 -10.18 -38.32
N LEU A 131 0.45 -9.50 -38.32
CA LEU A 131 0.14 -8.49 -39.32
C LEU A 131 1.10 -7.29 -39.24
N ARG A 132 1.39 -6.83 -38.02
CA ARG A 132 2.38 -5.76 -37.80
C ARG A 132 3.78 -6.14 -38.25
N MET A 133 4.23 -7.36 -37.95
CA MET A 133 5.49 -7.90 -38.43
C MET A 133 5.53 -7.97 -39.97
N SER A 134 4.45 -8.44 -40.60
CA SER A 134 4.38 -8.55 -42.05
C SER A 134 4.41 -7.19 -42.73
N GLU A 135 3.78 -6.18 -42.16
CA GLU A 135 3.85 -4.80 -42.65
C GLU A 135 5.26 -4.21 -42.48
N GLU A 136 5.92 -4.46 -41.36
CA GLU A 136 7.30 -4.02 -41.10
C GLU A 136 8.31 -4.64 -42.06
N MET A 137 8.13 -5.92 -42.41
CA MET A 137 9.09 -6.65 -43.23
C MET A 137 9.03 -6.28 -44.74
N TYR A 138 7.84 -6.13 -45.32
CA TYR A 138 7.72 -5.87 -46.75
C TYR A 138 6.46 -5.12 -47.17
N GLY A 139 5.47 -4.94 -46.25
CA GLY A 139 4.19 -4.32 -46.53
C GLY A 139 3.06 -5.30 -46.89
N VAL A 140 1.96 -5.20 -46.20
CA VAL A 140 0.75 -6.05 -46.37
C VAL A 140 0.03 -5.81 -47.69
N PRO A 141 -0.14 -4.57 -48.21
CA PRO A 141 -0.79 -4.32 -49.48
C PRO A 141 -0.07 -5.00 -50.66
N ALA A 142 1.26 -5.05 -50.62
CA ALA A 142 2.06 -5.70 -51.68
C ALA A 142 1.88 -7.21 -51.65
N ALA A 143 1.74 -7.84 -50.48
CA ALA A 143 1.50 -9.26 -50.35
C ALA A 143 0.10 -9.68 -50.84
N ASN A 144 -0.91 -8.86 -50.56
CA ASN A 144 -2.31 -9.16 -50.92
C ASN A 144 -2.64 -8.88 -52.42
N ALA A 145 -1.75 -8.16 -53.12
CA ALA A 145 -2.00 -7.78 -54.49
C ALA A 145 -2.15 -8.98 -55.43
N GLY A 146 -3.33 -9.09 -56.07
CA GLY A 146 -3.58 -10.13 -57.09
C GLY A 146 -4.07 -11.48 -56.52
N TRP A 147 -4.36 -11.56 -55.21
CA TRP A 147 -4.90 -12.76 -54.57
C TRP A 147 -6.35 -12.54 -54.12
N GLU A 148 -7.20 -13.52 -54.36
CA GLU A 148 -8.60 -13.55 -53.94
C GLU A 148 -8.82 -14.66 -52.89
N ASP A 149 -9.53 -14.31 -51.79
CA ASP A 149 -9.86 -15.23 -50.70
C ASP A 149 -11.10 -16.03 -51.10
N HIS A 150 -10.97 -17.34 -51.24
CA HIS A 150 -12.08 -18.22 -51.58
C HIS A 150 -12.71 -18.93 -50.38
N TYR A 151 -11.88 -19.30 -49.42
CA TYR A 151 -12.35 -20.02 -48.25
C TYR A 151 -11.44 -19.77 -47.06
N THR A 152 -12.04 -19.43 -45.91
CA THR A 152 -11.31 -19.18 -44.68
C THR A 152 -11.88 -20.03 -43.56
N VAL A 153 -11.05 -20.83 -42.89
CA VAL A 153 -11.32 -21.46 -41.62
C VAL A 153 -10.70 -20.57 -40.53
N PRO A 154 -11.50 -19.87 -39.72
CA PRO A 154 -10.94 -19.01 -38.69
C PRO A 154 -10.25 -19.83 -37.59
N PHE A 155 -9.32 -19.23 -36.87
CA PHE A 155 -8.67 -19.84 -35.72
C PHE A 155 -9.69 -20.26 -34.68
N ASN A 156 -9.56 -21.46 -34.13
CA ASN A 156 -10.27 -21.87 -32.93
C ASN A 156 -9.34 -22.56 -31.93
N SER A 157 -9.63 -22.39 -30.65
CA SER A 157 -8.78 -22.88 -29.55
C SER A 157 -8.74 -24.43 -29.43
N LYS A 158 -9.64 -25.16 -30.07
CA LYS A 158 -9.65 -26.63 -30.11
C LYS A 158 -8.68 -27.17 -31.14
N ASN A 159 -8.73 -26.66 -32.36
CA ASN A 159 -7.89 -27.12 -33.48
C ASN A 159 -6.55 -26.40 -33.53
N LYS A 160 -6.48 -25.16 -33.01
CA LYS A 160 -5.26 -24.32 -32.90
C LYS A 160 -4.57 -24.02 -34.24
N PHE A 161 -5.32 -23.94 -35.31
CA PHE A 161 -4.88 -23.47 -36.63
C PHE A 161 -5.92 -22.57 -37.28
N MET A 162 -5.47 -21.73 -38.20
CA MET A 162 -6.25 -20.98 -39.18
C MET A 162 -5.83 -21.46 -40.59
N LEU A 163 -6.76 -21.49 -41.52
CA LEU A 163 -6.49 -21.88 -42.90
C LEU A 163 -7.17 -20.91 -43.85
N LYS A 164 -6.45 -20.46 -44.90
CA LYS A 164 -7.00 -19.72 -46.02
C LYS A 164 -6.66 -20.38 -47.35
N LEU A 165 -7.65 -20.45 -48.21
CA LEU A 165 -7.49 -20.88 -49.59
C LEU A 165 -7.59 -19.66 -50.51
N LEU A 166 -6.54 -19.41 -51.26
CA LEU A 166 -6.36 -18.28 -52.13
C LEU A 166 -6.21 -18.71 -53.56
N SER A 167 -6.71 -17.89 -54.50
CA SER A 167 -6.37 -18.05 -55.93
C SER A 167 -5.89 -16.74 -56.52
N THR A 168 -5.14 -16.81 -57.60
CA THR A 168 -4.85 -15.65 -58.42
C THR A 168 -6.05 -15.38 -59.34
N SER A 169 -6.39 -14.12 -59.58
CA SER A 169 -7.53 -13.62 -60.33
C SER A 169 -7.74 -14.21 -61.75
N ASN A 170 -6.85 -15.10 -62.21
CA ASN A 170 -6.90 -15.74 -63.54
C ASN A 170 -7.23 -17.25 -63.54
N LYS A 171 -7.65 -17.87 -62.40
CA LYS A 171 -8.05 -19.28 -62.37
C LYS A 171 -9.44 -19.47 -61.78
N ALA A 172 -10.26 -20.27 -62.50
CA ALA A 172 -11.64 -20.60 -62.16
C ALA A 172 -11.81 -21.15 -60.75
N GLY A 173 -12.87 -20.76 -60.12
CA GLY A 173 -13.17 -21.04 -58.70
C GLY A 173 -13.20 -22.53 -58.35
N ILE A 174 -12.76 -22.83 -57.16
CA ILE A 174 -12.84 -24.15 -56.54
C ILE A 174 -14.23 -24.19 -55.88
N SER A 175 -15.16 -24.97 -56.44
CA SER A 175 -16.48 -25.20 -55.86
C SER A 175 -16.49 -26.52 -55.08
N GLY A 176 -17.07 -26.50 -53.87
CA GLY A 176 -17.38 -27.73 -53.10
C GLY A 176 -16.55 -27.99 -51.84
N LEU A 177 -15.92 -26.95 -51.26
CA LEU A 177 -15.24 -27.05 -49.98
C LEU A 177 -16.27 -26.86 -48.83
N ASN A 178 -16.39 -27.88 -47.96
CA ASN A 178 -17.15 -27.85 -46.72
C ASN A 178 -16.21 -28.14 -45.53
N ASP A 179 -16.60 -27.77 -44.33
CA ASP A 179 -15.81 -27.99 -43.10
C ASP A 179 -15.40 -29.46 -42.87
N SER A 180 -16.10 -30.45 -43.45
CA SER A 180 -15.74 -31.85 -43.38
C SER A 180 -14.53 -32.26 -44.22
N ASN A 181 -14.17 -31.47 -45.24
CA ASN A 181 -13.05 -31.76 -46.15
C ASN A 181 -11.76 -31.00 -45.78
N THR A 182 -11.79 -30.16 -44.72
CA THR A 182 -10.62 -29.37 -44.32
C THR A 182 -9.47 -30.21 -43.77
N VAL A 183 -9.74 -31.41 -43.25
CA VAL A 183 -8.71 -32.33 -42.77
C VAL A 183 -7.78 -32.79 -43.92
N ASP A 184 -8.32 -33.00 -45.12
CA ASP A 184 -7.55 -33.38 -46.29
C ASP A 184 -6.64 -32.25 -46.79
N LEU A 185 -7.04 -30.98 -46.58
CA LEU A 185 -6.24 -29.78 -46.93
C LEU A 185 -5.06 -29.54 -46.00
N THR A 186 -5.02 -30.19 -44.85
CA THR A 186 -3.91 -30.08 -43.88
C THR A 186 -2.86 -31.19 -44.05
N THR A 187 -3.03 -32.08 -44.99
CA THR A 187 -2.04 -33.08 -45.37
C THR A 187 -1.05 -32.52 -46.40
N GLU A 188 0.19 -32.97 -46.35
CA GLU A 188 1.28 -32.55 -47.28
C GLU A 188 1.65 -31.07 -47.24
N LEU A 189 1.49 -30.42 -46.09
CA LEU A 189 1.89 -29.02 -45.90
C LEU A 189 3.42 -28.87 -45.91
N CYS A 190 3.89 -27.79 -46.56
CA CYS A 190 5.28 -27.38 -46.49
C CYS A 190 5.50 -26.36 -45.39
N ALA A 191 6.42 -26.65 -44.47
CA ALA A 191 6.78 -25.71 -43.41
C ALA A 191 7.58 -24.53 -43.99
N VAL A 192 7.03 -23.33 -43.96
CA VAL A 192 7.66 -22.11 -44.47
C VAL A 192 8.59 -21.48 -43.44
N GLY A 193 8.19 -21.47 -42.18
CA GLY A 193 8.99 -20.90 -41.10
C GLY A 193 8.25 -20.84 -39.78
N LEU A 194 8.88 -20.26 -38.77
CA LEU A 194 8.34 -20.05 -37.42
C LEU A 194 8.43 -18.57 -37.06
N VAL A 195 7.41 -18.08 -36.41
CA VAL A 195 7.38 -16.72 -35.85
C VAL A 195 7.28 -16.82 -34.33
N GLY A 196 8.27 -16.25 -33.64
CA GLY A 196 8.26 -16.17 -32.18
C GLY A 196 7.55 -14.90 -31.74
N ILE A 197 6.43 -15.06 -31.01
CA ILE A 197 5.60 -13.98 -30.52
C ILE A 197 5.63 -14.02 -29.00
N PHE A 198 5.76 -12.87 -28.35
CA PHE A 198 5.63 -12.75 -26.91
C PHE A 198 5.05 -11.40 -26.51
N ASP A 199 4.55 -11.31 -25.29
CA ASP A 199 4.06 -10.08 -24.66
C ASP A 199 5.19 -9.51 -23.78
N PRO A 200 5.81 -8.38 -24.17
CA PRO A 200 6.97 -7.86 -23.48
C PRO A 200 6.62 -7.32 -22.10
N PRO A 201 7.51 -7.49 -21.10
CA PRO A 201 7.34 -6.88 -19.80
C PRO A 201 7.35 -5.34 -19.91
N ARG A 202 6.66 -4.68 -19.01
CA ARG A 202 6.72 -3.22 -18.89
C ARG A 202 8.09 -2.81 -18.38
N GLU A 203 8.58 -1.67 -18.83
CA GLU A 203 9.94 -1.20 -18.54
C GLU A 203 10.18 -0.91 -17.06
N GLU A 204 9.14 -0.48 -16.35
CA GLU A 204 9.20 -0.17 -14.92
C GLU A 204 9.28 -1.40 -14.01
N ILE A 205 8.83 -2.58 -14.47
CA ILE A 205 8.67 -3.77 -13.62
C ILE A 205 9.96 -4.21 -12.90
N PRO A 206 11.12 -4.31 -13.55
CA PRO A 206 12.33 -4.75 -12.86
C PRO A 206 12.71 -3.82 -11.68
N SER A 207 12.51 -2.52 -11.84
CA SER A 207 12.77 -1.54 -10.77
C SER A 207 11.75 -1.65 -9.65
N VAL A 208 10.47 -1.84 -9.96
CA VAL A 208 9.38 -2.01 -9.00
C VAL A 208 9.56 -3.29 -8.19
N VAL A 209 9.86 -4.43 -8.85
CA VAL A 209 10.15 -5.71 -8.17
C VAL A 209 11.32 -5.55 -7.20
N LYS A 210 12.41 -4.88 -7.63
CA LYS A 210 13.56 -4.60 -6.77
C LYS A 210 13.19 -3.76 -5.55
N MET A 211 12.36 -2.72 -5.73
CA MET A 211 11.90 -1.86 -4.61
C MET A 211 11.01 -2.62 -3.64
N ILE A 212 10.05 -3.41 -4.12
CA ILE A 212 9.14 -4.22 -3.28
C ILE A 212 9.93 -5.27 -2.50
N ARG A 213 10.91 -5.94 -3.12
CA ARG A 213 11.79 -6.90 -2.43
C ARG A 213 12.69 -6.21 -1.42
N GLY A 214 13.26 -5.05 -1.78
CA GLY A 214 14.01 -4.20 -0.85
C GLY A 214 13.19 -3.73 0.35
N ALA A 215 11.87 -3.64 0.17
CA ALA A 215 10.91 -3.37 1.24
C ALA A 215 10.57 -4.61 2.09
N GLY A 216 11.21 -5.75 1.88
CA GLY A 216 11.04 -6.99 2.63
C GLY A 216 9.81 -7.80 2.25
N SER A 217 9.13 -7.49 1.14
CA SER A 217 8.02 -8.29 0.62
C SER A 217 8.52 -9.22 -0.48
N ARG A 218 8.12 -10.49 -0.44
CA ARG A 218 8.39 -11.44 -1.53
C ARG A 218 7.49 -11.14 -2.71
N PHE A 219 8.02 -11.34 -3.91
CA PHE A 219 7.29 -11.10 -5.14
C PHE A 219 7.24 -12.38 -5.98
N PHE A 220 6.04 -12.90 -6.23
CA PHE A 220 5.79 -14.14 -6.95
C PHE A 220 5.00 -13.89 -8.23
N MET A 221 5.25 -14.69 -9.26
CA MET A 221 4.44 -14.70 -10.47
C MET A 221 3.46 -15.87 -10.45
N VAL A 222 2.19 -15.59 -10.80
CA VAL A 222 1.15 -16.61 -10.93
C VAL A 222 0.48 -16.42 -12.29
N THR A 223 0.65 -17.37 -13.21
CA THR A 223 0.23 -17.19 -14.60
C THR A 223 -0.35 -18.45 -15.23
N GLY A 224 -1.23 -18.27 -16.23
CA GLY A 224 -1.71 -19.35 -17.10
C GLY A 224 -0.70 -19.82 -18.16
N ASP A 225 0.44 -19.12 -18.32
CA ASP A 225 1.45 -19.43 -19.33
C ASP A 225 2.25 -20.70 -19.03
N PHE A 226 2.90 -21.25 -20.05
CA PHE A 226 3.82 -22.37 -19.89
C PHE A 226 5.02 -22.03 -19.01
N ALA A 227 5.51 -23.02 -18.26
CA ALA A 227 6.60 -22.84 -17.31
C ALA A 227 7.86 -22.22 -17.93
N LEU A 228 8.26 -22.62 -19.13
CA LEU A 228 9.43 -22.06 -19.82
C LEU A 228 9.24 -20.58 -20.15
N THR A 229 8.07 -20.19 -20.66
CA THR A 229 7.74 -18.79 -20.98
C THR A 229 7.67 -17.97 -19.70
N ALA A 230 6.96 -18.46 -18.68
CA ALA A 230 6.83 -17.80 -17.40
C ALA A 230 8.19 -17.56 -16.74
N THR A 231 9.08 -18.57 -16.76
CA THR A 231 10.43 -18.47 -16.21
C THR A 231 11.27 -17.44 -16.96
N ALA A 232 11.20 -17.41 -18.30
CA ALA A 232 11.93 -16.44 -19.11
C ALA A 232 11.50 -15.00 -18.80
N ILE A 233 10.19 -14.76 -18.69
CA ILE A 233 9.64 -13.45 -18.35
C ILE A 233 9.97 -13.10 -16.88
N ALA A 234 9.89 -14.05 -15.95
CA ALA A 234 10.23 -13.84 -14.55
C ALA A 234 11.70 -13.43 -14.38
N LYS A 235 12.61 -13.99 -15.18
CA LYS A 235 14.02 -13.56 -15.22
C LYS A 235 14.16 -12.13 -15.75
N GLN A 236 13.46 -11.78 -16.82
CA GLN A 236 13.48 -10.41 -17.36
C GLN A 236 12.90 -9.38 -16.38
N CYS A 237 11.86 -9.75 -15.64
CA CYS A 237 11.25 -8.91 -14.60
C CYS A 237 12.06 -8.83 -13.29
N GLY A 238 13.13 -9.63 -13.14
CA GLY A 238 13.92 -9.70 -11.89
C GLY A 238 13.20 -10.44 -10.75
N ILE A 239 12.16 -11.24 -11.07
CA ILE A 239 11.44 -12.10 -10.11
C ILE A 239 12.28 -13.34 -9.81
N ILE A 240 12.97 -13.89 -10.79
CA ILE A 240 13.99 -14.92 -10.63
C ILE A 240 15.35 -14.29 -10.91
N THR A 241 16.22 -14.32 -9.91
CA THR A 241 17.57 -13.75 -9.99
C THR A 241 18.66 -14.83 -9.91
N THR A 242 18.31 -16.03 -9.45
CA THR A 242 19.25 -17.17 -9.31
C THR A 242 19.25 -18.03 -10.57
N GLU A 243 20.40 -18.63 -10.87
CA GLU A 243 20.54 -19.60 -11.97
C GLU A 243 19.95 -20.96 -11.60
N LYS A 244 20.09 -21.38 -10.32
CA LYS A 244 19.57 -22.66 -9.83
C LYS A 244 18.09 -22.53 -9.49
N ILE A 245 17.26 -23.16 -10.30
CA ILE A 245 15.80 -23.17 -10.14
C ILE A 245 15.40 -24.59 -9.73
N SER A 246 14.70 -24.71 -8.61
CA SER A 246 14.11 -25.96 -8.14
C SER A 246 12.77 -26.25 -8.82
N SER A 247 12.42 -27.51 -8.90
CA SER A 247 11.15 -28.01 -9.45
C SER A 247 10.38 -28.81 -8.39
N PHE A 248 9.18 -29.29 -8.73
CA PHE A 248 8.37 -30.11 -7.84
C PHE A 248 9.11 -31.35 -7.31
N SER A 249 9.90 -32.03 -8.19
CA SER A 249 10.69 -33.22 -7.79
C SER A 249 11.77 -32.94 -6.75
N ASP A 250 12.20 -31.69 -6.62
CA ASP A 250 13.23 -31.31 -5.64
C ASP A 250 12.63 -31.07 -4.25
N LEU A 251 11.30 -30.88 -4.13
CA LEU A 251 10.66 -30.57 -2.85
C LEU A 251 10.79 -31.73 -1.85
N ASP A 252 10.62 -32.96 -2.30
CA ASP A 252 10.76 -34.15 -1.44
C ASP A 252 12.17 -34.31 -0.89
N ALA A 253 13.19 -33.99 -1.72
CA ALA A 253 14.59 -34.05 -1.31
C ALA A 253 15.00 -32.90 -0.37
N LEU A 254 14.26 -31.79 -0.40
CA LEU A 254 14.54 -30.58 0.37
C LEU A 254 13.74 -30.52 1.68
N ASP A 255 12.85 -31.49 1.94
CA ASP A 255 12.00 -31.47 3.14
C ASP A 255 12.88 -31.48 4.40
N GLY A 256 12.63 -30.52 5.29
CA GLY A 256 13.39 -30.30 6.51
C GLY A 256 14.80 -29.71 6.35
N GLN A 257 15.37 -29.64 5.14
CA GLN A 257 16.72 -29.09 4.92
C GLN A 257 16.74 -27.57 4.74
N LEU A 258 15.62 -26.98 4.29
CA LEU A 258 15.53 -25.54 4.09
C LEU A 258 15.16 -24.82 5.40
N PRO A 259 15.87 -23.76 5.78
CA PRO A 259 15.46 -22.92 6.90
C PRO A 259 14.11 -22.30 6.64
N VAL A 260 13.32 -22.11 7.68
CA VAL A 260 12.04 -21.40 7.61
C VAL A 260 12.31 -19.98 7.11
N TYR A 261 11.53 -19.53 6.15
CA TYR A 261 11.61 -18.14 5.71
C TYR A 261 11.05 -17.23 6.79
N ASP A 262 11.88 -16.37 7.35
CA ASP A 262 11.45 -15.35 8.29
C ASP A 262 11.53 -13.97 7.61
N THR A 263 10.36 -13.39 7.33
CA THR A 263 10.23 -12.04 6.74
C THR A 263 10.94 -10.98 7.59
N TRP A 264 11.07 -11.23 8.89
CA TRP A 264 11.62 -10.24 9.85
C TRP A 264 13.06 -10.52 10.26
N ALA A 265 13.66 -11.65 9.84
CA ALA A 265 15.08 -11.94 10.04
C ALA A 265 15.96 -11.22 9.00
N ASP A 266 17.25 -11.03 9.32
CA ASP A 266 18.23 -10.51 8.34
C ASP A 266 18.67 -11.65 7.42
N ASN A 267 18.00 -11.73 6.25
CA ASN A 267 18.25 -12.75 5.24
C ASN A 267 19.29 -12.31 4.19
N ASP A 268 19.91 -11.14 4.34
CA ASP A 268 20.77 -10.51 3.32
C ASP A 268 22.00 -11.36 2.92
N ASN A 269 22.41 -12.31 3.75
CA ASN A 269 23.55 -13.20 3.49
C ASN A 269 23.17 -14.62 3.03
N GLN A 270 21.87 -14.91 2.85
CA GLN A 270 21.45 -16.22 2.38
C GLN A 270 21.30 -16.23 0.84
N PRO A 271 21.75 -17.31 0.15
CA PRO A 271 21.55 -17.42 -1.28
C PRO A 271 20.05 -17.49 -1.59
N MET A 272 19.60 -16.70 -2.55
CA MET A 272 18.22 -16.73 -3.04
C MET A 272 17.85 -18.10 -3.59
N ARG A 273 16.65 -18.57 -3.29
CA ARG A 273 16.12 -19.86 -3.69
C ARG A 273 14.93 -19.67 -4.59
N ALA A 274 15.02 -20.14 -5.83
CA ALA A 274 13.95 -20.06 -6.80
C ALA A 274 13.26 -21.41 -6.99
N LEU A 275 11.94 -21.36 -7.21
CA LEU A 275 11.07 -22.50 -7.45
C LEU A 275 10.14 -22.21 -8.61
N VAL A 276 9.98 -23.17 -9.50
CA VAL A 276 8.99 -23.12 -10.59
C VAL A 276 8.07 -24.32 -10.48
N LEU A 277 6.78 -24.05 -10.39
CA LEU A 277 5.74 -25.06 -10.25
C LEU A 277 4.70 -24.90 -11.35
N SER A 278 4.21 -26.03 -11.86
CA SER A 278 3.09 -26.04 -12.80
C SER A 278 1.74 -26.28 -12.10
N GLY A 279 0.64 -25.93 -12.76
CA GLY A 279 -0.69 -26.23 -12.23
C GLY A 279 -0.92 -27.72 -11.94
N SER A 280 -0.31 -28.63 -12.71
CA SER A 280 -0.35 -30.08 -12.44
C SER A 280 0.39 -30.45 -11.15
N ASP A 281 1.44 -29.74 -10.80
CA ASP A 281 2.20 -29.96 -9.57
C ASP A 281 1.38 -29.50 -8.36
N ILE A 282 0.71 -28.34 -8.47
CA ILE A 282 -0.16 -27.77 -7.42
C ILE A 282 -1.24 -28.78 -7.00
N MET A 283 -1.81 -29.53 -7.95
CA MET A 283 -2.84 -30.55 -7.68
C MET A 283 -2.32 -31.77 -6.91
N ARG A 284 -1.02 -32.00 -6.91
CA ARG A 284 -0.37 -33.13 -6.21
C ARG A 284 0.22 -32.76 -4.86
N MET A 285 0.18 -31.48 -4.50
CA MET A 285 0.80 -30.97 -3.27
C MET A 285 0.07 -31.46 -2.03
N SER A 286 0.86 -32.00 -1.09
CA SER A 286 0.49 -32.20 0.30
C SER A 286 0.77 -30.95 1.14
N ASP A 287 0.27 -30.91 2.39
CA ASP A 287 0.58 -29.81 3.32
C ASP A 287 2.09 -29.67 3.59
N ALA A 288 2.84 -30.79 3.60
CA ALA A 288 4.29 -30.77 3.73
C ALA A 288 4.98 -30.09 2.53
N HIS A 289 4.51 -30.37 1.31
CA HIS A 289 5.02 -29.68 0.11
C HIS A 289 4.74 -28.18 0.17
N TRP A 290 3.56 -27.76 0.60
CA TRP A 290 3.23 -26.37 0.77
C TRP A 290 4.09 -25.68 1.85
N GLU A 291 4.45 -26.40 2.91
CA GLU A 291 5.39 -25.91 3.91
C GLU A 291 6.78 -25.69 3.31
N ALA A 292 7.27 -26.63 2.50
CA ALA A 292 8.53 -26.47 1.77
C ALA A 292 8.48 -25.30 0.78
N VAL A 293 7.40 -25.13 0.03
CA VAL A 293 7.18 -24.00 -0.92
C VAL A 293 7.24 -22.67 -0.19
N SER A 294 6.68 -22.57 1.01
CA SER A 294 6.67 -21.32 1.79
C SER A 294 8.07 -20.81 2.16
N ARG A 295 9.08 -21.67 2.06
CA ARG A 295 10.49 -21.38 2.40
C ARG A 295 11.30 -20.80 1.24
N PHE A 296 10.74 -20.74 0.04
CA PHE A 296 11.40 -20.16 -1.14
C PHE A 296 11.22 -18.65 -1.21
N ASP A 297 12.25 -17.98 -1.75
CA ASP A 297 12.31 -16.53 -1.87
C ASP A 297 11.69 -16.05 -3.18
N GLU A 298 11.81 -16.86 -4.25
CA GLU A 298 11.42 -16.57 -5.62
C GLU A 298 10.56 -17.71 -6.16
N ILE A 299 9.29 -17.46 -6.47
CA ILE A 299 8.38 -18.51 -6.93
C ILE A 299 7.65 -18.07 -8.20
N VAL A 300 7.56 -19.00 -9.15
CA VAL A 300 6.73 -18.87 -10.33
C VAL A 300 5.75 -20.04 -10.39
N PHE A 301 4.47 -19.73 -10.36
CA PHE A 301 3.38 -20.68 -10.59
C PHE A 301 2.90 -20.54 -12.03
N ALA A 302 3.14 -21.56 -12.85
CA ALA A 302 2.85 -21.59 -14.28
C ALA A 302 1.66 -22.50 -14.62
N ARG A 303 0.94 -22.19 -15.70
CA ARG A 303 -0.27 -22.93 -16.13
C ARG A 303 -1.31 -23.12 -15.04
N THR A 304 -1.54 -22.08 -14.25
CA THR A 304 -2.50 -22.10 -13.16
C THR A 304 -3.93 -21.83 -13.64
N THR A 305 -4.88 -22.59 -13.10
CA THR A 305 -6.32 -22.31 -13.24
C THR A 305 -6.78 -21.28 -12.20
N PRO A 306 -7.98 -20.69 -12.32
CA PRO A 306 -8.53 -19.78 -11.31
C PRO A 306 -8.60 -20.39 -9.91
N GLU A 307 -9.00 -21.68 -9.80
CA GLU A 307 -9.05 -22.38 -8.50
C GLU A 307 -7.65 -22.56 -7.90
N GLN A 308 -6.64 -22.79 -8.74
CA GLN A 308 -5.26 -22.93 -8.29
C GLN A 308 -4.67 -21.60 -7.85
N LYS A 309 -4.97 -20.48 -8.54
CA LYS A 309 -4.62 -19.14 -8.08
C LYS A 309 -5.20 -18.85 -6.69
N LEU A 310 -6.46 -19.22 -6.48
CA LEU A 310 -7.13 -19.13 -5.18
C LEU A 310 -6.45 -20.00 -4.11
N ALA A 311 -6.05 -21.22 -4.46
CA ALA A 311 -5.34 -22.14 -3.55
C ALA A 311 -3.98 -21.59 -3.12
N VAL A 312 -3.23 -20.98 -4.03
CA VAL A 312 -1.95 -20.31 -3.73
C VAL A 312 -2.16 -19.20 -2.68
N VAL A 313 -3.14 -18.32 -2.89
CA VAL A 313 -3.46 -17.25 -1.92
C VAL A 313 -3.77 -17.82 -0.54
N LYS A 314 -4.69 -18.78 -0.45
CA LYS A 314 -5.09 -19.44 0.82
C LYS A 314 -3.91 -20.09 1.52
N CYS A 315 -3.02 -20.71 0.75
CA CYS A 315 -1.86 -21.39 1.30
C CYS A 315 -0.92 -20.44 2.02
N PHE A 316 -0.60 -19.28 1.43
CA PHE A 316 0.25 -18.29 2.09
C PHE A 316 -0.46 -17.59 3.25
N GLN A 317 -1.76 -17.33 3.16
CA GLN A 317 -2.56 -16.79 4.27
C GLN A 317 -2.58 -17.74 5.48
N SER A 318 -2.74 -19.04 5.28
CA SER A 318 -2.71 -20.05 6.38
C SER A 318 -1.35 -20.12 7.08
N ARG A 319 -0.29 -19.57 6.48
CA ARG A 319 1.07 -19.47 7.02
C ARG A 319 1.44 -18.07 7.50
N ASP A 320 0.43 -17.34 7.93
CA ASP A 320 0.58 -16.00 8.53
C ASP A 320 1.18 -14.94 7.59
N CYS A 321 1.14 -15.19 6.28
CA CYS A 321 1.51 -14.18 5.30
C CYS A 321 0.31 -13.24 5.02
N VAL A 322 0.59 -11.97 4.89
CA VAL A 322 -0.35 -11.00 4.33
C VAL A 322 -0.15 -10.99 2.83
N VAL A 323 -1.15 -11.43 2.09
CA VAL A 323 -1.06 -11.69 0.66
C VAL A 323 -1.73 -10.57 -0.14
N GLY A 324 -0.95 -9.90 -0.99
CA GLY A 324 -1.47 -9.10 -2.09
C GLY A 324 -1.60 -9.95 -3.36
N MET A 325 -2.68 -9.81 -4.09
CA MET A 325 -2.88 -10.47 -5.38
C MET A 325 -3.18 -9.42 -6.45
N THR A 326 -2.48 -9.49 -7.59
CA THR A 326 -2.78 -8.63 -8.73
C THR A 326 -3.34 -9.44 -9.89
N GLY A 327 -4.29 -8.87 -10.62
CA GLY A 327 -4.89 -9.50 -11.80
C GLY A 327 -5.72 -8.50 -12.62
N ASP A 328 -5.88 -8.82 -13.91
CA ASP A 328 -6.65 -8.01 -14.87
C ASP A 328 -7.82 -8.77 -15.51
N GLY A 329 -7.82 -10.09 -15.41
CA GLY A 329 -8.80 -10.97 -16.04
C GLY A 329 -9.97 -11.38 -15.12
N VAL A 330 -11.05 -11.86 -15.75
CA VAL A 330 -12.19 -12.46 -15.05
C VAL A 330 -11.75 -13.68 -14.23
N ASN A 331 -10.73 -14.39 -14.71
CA ASN A 331 -10.17 -15.59 -14.09
C ASN A 331 -9.46 -15.30 -12.74
N ASP A 332 -9.08 -14.06 -12.50
CA ASP A 332 -8.37 -13.63 -11.30
C ASP A 332 -9.32 -13.20 -10.17
N ALA A 333 -10.55 -12.86 -10.51
CA ALA A 333 -11.53 -12.31 -9.57
C ALA A 333 -11.69 -13.12 -8.26
N PRO A 334 -11.75 -14.48 -8.26
CA PRO A 334 -11.81 -15.24 -7.03
C PRO A 334 -10.57 -15.10 -6.15
N ALA A 335 -9.38 -15.03 -6.76
CA ALA A 335 -8.11 -14.87 -6.05
C ALA A 335 -7.94 -13.43 -5.54
N LEU A 336 -8.35 -12.42 -6.31
CA LEU A 336 -8.38 -11.01 -5.91
C LEU A 336 -9.24 -10.80 -4.68
N LYS A 337 -10.47 -11.35 -4.69
CA LYS A 337 -11.41 -11.22 -3.57
C LYS A 337 -10.97 -11.97 -2.31
N MET A 338 -10.18 -13.05 -2.47
CA MET A 338 -9.69 -13.84 -1.34
C MET A 338 -8.43 -13.26 -0.70
N ALA A 339 -7.61 -12.55 -1.46
CA ALA A 339 -6.38 -11.94 -0.96
C ALA A 339 -6.67 -10.93 0.16
N ASP A 340 -5.68 -10.65 1.01
CA ASP A 340 -5.79 -9.60 2.02
C ASP A 340 -5.86 -8.20 1.38
N VAL A 341 -5.28 -8.07 0.18
CA VAL A 341 -5.42 -6.91 -0.69
C VAL A 341 -5.50 -7.37 -2.14
N GLY A 342 -6.67 -7.29 -2.75
CA GLY A 342 -6.87 -7.47 -4.19
C GLY A 342 -6.50 -6.20 -4.96
N ILE A 343 -5.66 -6.32 -5.99
CA ILE A 343 -5.13 -5.18 -6.74
C ILE A 343 -5.42 -5.37 -8.22
N SER A 344 -5.99 -4.36 -8.87
CA SER A 344 -6.19 -4.37 -10.33
C SER A 344 -5.62 -3.11 -10.97
N ILE A 345 -5.47 -3.13 -12.29
CA ILE A 345 -4.95 -1.99 -13.07
C ILE A 345 -6.09 -1.41 -13.91
N MET A 346 -6.08 -0.11 -14.12
CA MET A 346 -7.03 0.53 -15.01
C MET A 346 -6.95 -0.09 -16.42
N GLY A 347 -8.12 -0.44 -16.98
CA GLY A 347 -8.20 -1.17 -18.24
C GLY A 347 -8.35 -2.69 -18.10
N ALA A 348 -8.32 -3.21 -16.88
CA ALA A 348 -8.69 -4.60 -16.57
C ALA A 348 -10.19 -4.85 -16.82
N SER A 349 -10.61 -6.12 -16.80
CA SER A 349 -12.02 -6.50 -16.91
C SER A 349 -12.86 -5.90 -15.77
N GLU A 350 -14.12 -5.56 -16.05
CA GLU A 350 -15.04 -5.01 -15.03
C GLU A 350 -15.14 -5.91 -13.80
N VAL A 351 -15.15 -7.23 -13.99
CA VAL A 351 -15.20 -8.21 -12.90
C VAL A 351 -13.94 -8.16 -12.03
N ALA A 352 -12.76 -8.01 -12.63
CA ALA A 352 -11.50 -7.85 -11.88
C ALA A 352 -11.49 -6.51 -11.14
N LEU A 353 -11.90 -5.42 -11.81
CA LEU A 353 -12.02 -4.10 -11.19
C LEU A 353 -12.99 -4.13 -10.01
N GLU A 354 -14.15 -4.79 -10.12
CA GLU A 354 -15.12 -4.90 -9.02
C GLU A 354 -14.58 -5.71 -7.84
N SER A 355 -13.86 -6.79 -8.12
CA SER A 355 -13.30 -7.70 -7.11
C SER A 355 -12.08 -7.17 -6.37
N ALA A 356 -11.37 -6.19 -6.96
CA ALA A 356 -10.18 -5.61 -6.37
C ALA A 356 -10.53 -4.57 -5.28
N ASP A 357 -9.69 -4.49 -4.24
CA ASP A 357 -9.73 -3.47 -3.19
C ASP A 357 -9.00 -2.18 -3.61
N LEU A 358 -8.01 -2.33 -4.48
CA LEU A 358 -7.12 -1.26 -4.94
C LEU A 358 -7.07 -1.25 -6.47
N ILE A 359 -7.14 -0.07 -7.08
CA ILE A 359 -7.01 0.11 -8.52
C ILE A 359 -5.85 1.06 -8.80
N LEU A 360 -4.86 0.60 -9.59
CA LEU A 360 -3.75 1.40 -10.08
C LEU A 360 -4.16 2.08 -11.39
N LEU A 361 -4.11 3.41 -11.44
CA LEU A 361 -4.65 4.18 -12.56
C LEU A 361 -3.67 4.35 -13.72
N GLU A 362 -2.37 4.54 -13.45
CA GLU A 362 -1.34 4.75 -14.49
C GLU A 362 -0.48 3.52 -14.80
N GLY A 363 -0.42 2.54 -13.93
CA GLY A 363 0.40 1.35 -14.12
C GLY A 363 0.90 0.74 -12.82
N PHE A 364 1.72 -0.30 -12.95
CA PHE A 364 2.19 -1.07 -11.81
C PHE A 364 3.20 -0.31 -10.93
N GLY A 365 3.83 0.74 -11.45
CA GLY A 365 4.75 1.61 -10.72
C GLY A 365 4.14 2.23 -9.46
N SER A 366 2.85 2.64 -9.54
CA SER A 366 2.11 3.23 -8.42
C SER A 366 1.95 2.29 -7.21
N MET A 367 2.22 0.98 -7.37
CA MET A 367 2.19 0.01 -6.27
C MET A 367 3.22 0.32 -5.18
N VAL A 368 4.37 0.85 -5.56
CA VAL A 368 5.44 1.25 -4.62
C VAL A 368 4.97 2.39 -3.72
N ASP A 369 4.33 3.39 -4.33
CA ASP A 369 3.75 4.52 -3.60
C ASP A 369 2.59 4.08 -2.71
N ALA A 370 1.76 3.17 -3.20
CA ALA A 370 0.68 2.58 -2.43
C ALA A 370 1.20 1.88 -1.16
N MET A 371 2.25 1.05 -1.26
CA MET A 371 2.89 0.41 -0.11
C MET A 371 3.53 1.41 0.85
N LEU A 372 4.17 2.47 0.32
CA LEU A 372 4.75 3.55 1.13
C LEU A 372 3.67 4.25 1.96
N TYR A 373 2.55 4.63 1.33
CA TYR A 373 1.43 5.27 2.03
C TYR A 373 0.79 4.32 3.04
N GLY A 374 0.64 3.04 2.74
CA GLY A 374 0.13 2.05 3.69
C GLY A 374 0.98 1.96 4.97
N ARG A 375 2.31 1.97 4.85
CA ARG A 375 3.24 1.98 5.99
C ARG A 375 3.17 3.30 6.77
N LEU A 376 3.09 4.41 6.03
CA LEU A 376 2.98 5.74 6.63
C LEU A 376 1.70 5.91 7.45
N VAL A 377 0.57 5.41 6.93
CA VAL A 377 -0.72 5.41 7.66
C VAL A 377 -0.58 4.78 9.03
N PHE A 378 -0.06 3.57 9.08
CA PHE A 378 0.09 2.85 10.33
C PHE A 378 0.98 3.60 11.34
N SER A 379 2.09 4.16 10.86
CA SER A 379 2.98 4.98 11.68
C SER A 379 2.29 6.23 12.22
N ASN A 380 1.57 6.94 11.35
CA ASN A 380 0.86 8.17 11.72
C ASN A 380 -0.30 7.89 12.66
N LEU A 381 -1.05 6.78 12.46
CA LEU A 381 -2.10 6.35 13.39
C LEU A 381 -1.54 6.05 14.78
N LYS A 382 -0.38 5.37 14.88
CA LYS A 382 0.29 5.16 16.17
C LYS A 382 0.63 6.49 16.85
N SER A 383 1.17 7.46 16.11
CA SER A 383 1.48 8.79 16.65
C SER A 383 0.21 9.52 17.10
N THR A 384 -0.88 9.41 16.34
CA THR A 384 -2.18 9.99 16.69
C THR A 384 -2.74 9.40 17.99
N ILE A 385 -2.68 8.07 18.14
CA ILE A 385 -3.10 7.40 19.39
C ILE A 385 -2.23 7.86 20.56
N ALA A 386 -0.92 7.88 20.39
CA ALA A 386 0.04 8.30 21.42
C ALA A 386 -0.15 9.78 21.81
N TYR A 387 -0.63 10.61 20.89
CA TYR A 387 -0.99 12.01 21.15
C TYR A 387 -2.30 12.17 21.95
N LEU A 388 -3.34 11.39 21.61
CA LEU A 388 -4.67 11.52 22.21
C LEU A 388 -4.73 11.00 23.66
N LEU A 389 -3.99 9.94 23.97
CA LEU A 389 -4.10 9.27 25.28
C LEU A 389 -3.65 10.12 26.50
N PRO A 390 -2.61 10.97 26.45
CA PRO A 390 -2.13 11.72 27.62
C PRO A 390 -3.14 12.70 28.19
N ALA A 391 -3.80 13.49 27.36
CA ALA A 391 -4.78 14.46 27.84
C ALA A 391 -6.17 13.83 28.04
N GLY A 392 -6.72 13.27 26.97
CA GLY A 392 -8.09 12.81 26.96
C GLY A 392 -8.38 11.59 27.86
N SER A 393 -7.36 10.73 28.10
CA SER A 393 -7.59 9.54 28.94
C SER A 393 -6.82 9.57 30.25
N CYS A 394 -5.60 10.15 30.27
CA CYS A 394 -4.78 10.13 31.48
C CYS A 394 -5.12 11.29 32.43
N SER A 395 -5.03 12.54 31.97
CA SER A 395 -5.22 13.70 32.86
C SER A 395 -6.66 13.85 33.36
N GLU A 396 -7.63 13.53 32.51
CA GLU A 396 -9.04 13.56 32.86
C GLU A 396 -9.41 12.47 33.86
N LEU A 397 -8.95 11.22 33.60
CA LEU A 397 -9.16 10.10 34.51
C LEU A 397 -8.51 10.36 35.89
N MET A 398 -7.26 10.86 35.88
CA MET A 398 -6.55 11.16 37.13
C MET A 398 -7.25 12.28 37.94
N ALA A 399 -7.88 13.25 37.27
CA ALA A 399 -8.68 14.28 37.95
C ALA A 399 -9.90 13.68 38.67
N ILE A 400 -10.59 12.74 38.04
CA ILE A 400 -11.73 12.04 38.65
C ILE A 400 -11.25 11.12 39.79
N LEU A 401 -10.17 10.37 39.59
CA LEU A 401 -9.60 9.49 40.62
C LEU A 401 -9.08 10.30 41.82
N ALA A 402 -8.50 11.47 41.61
CA ALA A 402 -8.07 12.37 42.66
C ALA A 402 -9.24 12.90 43.49
N ALA A 403 -10.35 13.23 42.83
CA ALA A 403 -11.56 13.61 43.52
C ALA A 403 -12.15 12.46 44.35
N PHE A 404 -12.13 11.24 43.80
CA PHE A 404 -12.68 10.06 44.47
C PHE A 404 -11.82 9.58 45.66
N PHE A 405 -10.49 9.35 45.43
CA PHE A 405 -9.63 8.79 46.48
C PHE A 405 -9.13 9.79 47.50
N PHE A 406 -8.88 11.03 47.08
CA PHE A 406 -8.29 12.06 47.93
C PHE A 406 -9.28 13.15 48.31
N GLY A 407 -10.56 12.97 47.99
CA GLY A 407 -11.61 13.93 48.35
C GLY A 407 -11.38 15.36 47.87
N LEU A 408 -10.57 15.50 46.79
CA LEU A 408 -10.30 16.79 46.17
C LEU A 408 -11.52 17.29 45.39
N PRO A 409 -11.71 18.60 45.23
CA PRO A 409 -12.75 19.11 44.35
C PRO A 409 -12.48 18.65 42.91
N GLN A 410 -13.53 18.43 42.12
CA GLN A 410 -13.38 18.12 40.69
C GLN A 410 -12.76 19.32 39.97
N ILE A 411 -11.47 19.23 39.64
CA ILE A 411 -10.68 20.35 39.12
C ILE A 411 -10.78 20.50 37.60
N ILE A 412 -11.61 19.71 36.95
CA ILE A 412 -11.98 19.86 35.53
C ILE A 412 -13.47 19.57 35.35
N GLY A 413 -14.16 20.39 34.59
CA GLY A 413 -15.58 20.21 34.30
C GLY A 413 -15.84 19.15 33.26
N ASN A 414 -16.97 18.41 33.35
CA ASN A 414 -17.31 17.36 32.38
C ASN A 414 -17.41 17.89 30.95
N VAL A 415 -17.95 19.10 30.78
CA VAL A 415 -18.06 19.72 29.45
C VAL A 415 -16.70 20.12 28.91
N GLN A 416 -15.79 20.58 29.79
CA GLN A 416 -14.41 20.90 29.41
C GLN A 416 -13.65 19.64 28.91
N MET A 417 -13.87 18.48 29.56
CA MET A 417 -13.32 17.19 29.11
C MET A 417 -13.75 16.86 27.67
N ILE A 418 -15.07 16.94 27.40
CA ILE A 418 -15.62 16.67 26.07
C ILE A 418 -15.02 17.63 25.03
N ILE A 419 -14.86 18.91 25.36
CA ILE A 419 -14.29 19.91 24.45
C ILE A 419 -12.80 19.62 24.16
N ILE A 420 -12.04 19.23 25.19
CA ILE A 420 -10.64 18.83 24.98
C ILE A 420 -10.58 17.67 23.98
N CYS A 421 -11.26 16.58 24.25
CA CYS A 421 -11.21 15.38 23.43
C CYS A 421 -11.80 15.57 22.02
N ALA A 422 -13.00 16.17 21.92
CA ALA A 422 -13.74 16.24 20.66
C ALA A 422 -13.32 17.39 19.75
N LEU A 423 -12.79 18.49 20.30
CA LEU A 423 -12.38 19.65 19.51
C LEU A 423 -10.86 19.83 19.50
N HIS A 424 -10.25 20.11 20.65
CA HIS A 424 -8.82 20.47 20.68
C HIS A 424 -7.94 19.33 20.22
N ASP A 425 -8.11 18.16 20.80
CA ASP A 425 -7.29 16.99 20.47
C ASP A 425 -7.59 16.45 19.07
N ALA A 426 -8.85 16.45 18.64
CA ALA A 426 -9.21 16.01 17.29
C ALA A 426 -8.56 16.91 16.22
N ILE A 427 -8.69 18.24 16.33
CA ILE A 427 -8.12 19.19 15.36
C ILE A 427 -6.59 19.04 15.28
N CYS A 428 -5.92 18.97 16.41
CA CYS A 428 -4.46 18.84 16.46
C CYS A 428 -4.00 17.46 15.97
N SER A 429 -4.68 16.38 16.32
CA SER A 429 -4.34 15.02 15.92
C SER A 429 -4.40 14.80 14.40
N LEU A 430 -5.32 15.48 13.69
CA LEU A 430 -5.41 15.43 12.24
C LEU A 430 -4.13 15.89 11.55
N THR A 431 -3.38 16.79 12.16
CA THR A 431 -2.11 17.27 11.59
C THR A 431 -1.04 16.19 11.58
N LEU A 432 -1.09 15.21 12.51
CA LEU A 432 -0.18 14.07 12.54
C LEU A 432 -0.41 13.11 11.37
N CYS A 433 -1.63 13.06 10.83
CA CYS A 433 -1.94 12.25 9.65
C CYS A 433 -1.32 12.82 8.37
N MET A 434 -1.00 14.11 8.40
CA MET A 434 -0.29 14.78 7.31
C MET A 434 1.24 14.71 7.47
N GLU A 435 1.73 14.06 8.52
CA GLU A 435 3.15 13.95 8.79
C GLU A 435 3.86 13.11 7.72
N LYS A 436 5.06 13.53 7.36
CA LYS A 436 5.88 12.89 6.35
C LYS A 436 6.66 11.72 6.94
N PRO A 437 7.15 10.76 6.13
CA PRO A 437 7.90 9.62 6.61
C PRO A 437 9.09 10.01 7.50
N GLU A 438 9.36 9.22 8.53
CA GLU A 438 10.58 9.30 9.33
C GLU A 438 11.63 8.36 8.73
N GLY A 439 12.38 8.86 7.73
CA GLY A 439 13.37 8.08 7.00
C GLY A 439 12.79 7.26 5.84
N GLU A 440 13.60 6.32 5.32
CA GLU A 440 13.23 5.51 4.17
C GLU A 440 12.36 4.31 4.59
N MET A 441 11.05 4.50 4.64
CA MET A 441 10.09 3.47 5.09
C MET A 441 10.09 2.20 4.22
N LEU A 442 10.45 2.32 2.94
CA LEU A 442 10.55 1.17 2.04
C LEU A 442 11.81 0.31 2.27
N LYS A 443 12.79 0.79 3.04
CA LYS A 443 13.93 -0.02 3.48
C LYS A 443 13.64 -0.81 4.76
N SER A 444 12.56 -0.53 5.46
CA SER A 444 12.14 -1.30 6.62
C SER A 444 11.27 -2.48 6.19
N LYS A 445 11.33 -3.58 6.94
CA LYS A 445 10.50 -4.77 6.70
C LYS A 445 9.03 -4.48 6.98
N PRO A 446 8.08 -5.20 6.35
CA PRO A 446 6.66 -5.05 6.65
C PRO A 446 6.37 -5.36 8.11
N ARG A 447 5.34 -4.71 8.68
CA ARG A 447 4.95 -4.97 10.06
C ARG A 447 4.43 -6.40 10.25
N ASN A 448 4.66 -6.96 11.42
CA ASN A 448 4.02 -8.21 11.81
C ASN A 448 2.64 -7.92 12.40
N VAL A 449 1.58 -8.23 11.66
CA VAL A 449 0.18 -7.93 12.07
C VAL A 449 -0.19 -8.55 13.42
N LYS A 450 0.37 -9.72 13.77
CA LYS A 450 0.10 -10.41 15.05
C LYS A 450 0.83 -9.76 16.23
N LYS A 451 2.04 -9.25 16.03
CA LYS A 451 2.90 -8.70 17.08
C LYS A 451 2.80 -7.18 17.18
N ASP A 452 2.74 -6.48 16.03
CA ASP A 452 2.77 -5.02 15.95
C ASP A 452 1.35 -4.45 15.98
N ARG A 453 0.80 -4.31 17.18
CA ARG A 453 -0.52 -3.71 17.41
C ARG A 453 -0.44 -2.18 17.34
N LEU A 454 -1.55 -1.53 17.00
CA LEU A 454 -1.67 -0.06 17.02
C LEU A 454 -1.42 0.50 18.42
N ALA A 455 -2.05 -0.10 19.44
CA ALA A 455 -1.78 0.21 20.84
C ALA A 455 -0.98 -0.96 21.45
N ASP A 456 0.32 -0.81 21.52
CA ASP A 456 1.23 -1.75 22.18
C ASP A 456 1.64 -1.24 23.56
N GLY A 457 2.17 -2.13 24.41
CA GLY A 457 2.57 -1.80 25.78
C GLY A 457 3.60 -0.67 25.88
N LYS A 458 4.47 -0.52 24.86
CA LYS A 458 5.46 0.57 24.81
C LYS A 458 4.80 1.92 24.56
N LEU A 459 3.83 1.95 23.62
CA LEU A 459 3.06 3.14 23.34
C LEU A 459 2.24 3.57 24.56
N LEU A 460 1.57 2.62 25.23
CA LEU A 460 0.80 2.90 26.42
C LEU A 460 1.69 3.41 27.56
N PHE A 461 2.86 2.81 27.77
CA PHE A 461 3.83 3.30 28.75
C PHE A 461 4.29 4.72 28.42
N HIS A 462 4.63 4.99 27.17
CA HIS A 462 5.01 6.34 26.74
C HIS A 462 3.89 7.35 26.95
N ALA A 463 2.66 7.03 26.50
CA ALA A 463 1.52 7.92 26.58
C ALA A 463 1.07 8.21 28.03
N TYR A 464 0.98 7.19 28.86
CA TYR A 464 0.45 7.36 30.22
C TYR A 464 1.51 7.76 31.23
N VAL A 465 2.70 7.15 31.20
CA VAL A 465 3.73 7.36 32.23
C VAL A 465 4.69 8.48 31.81
N PHE A 466 5.21 8.44 30.60
CA PHE A 466 6.25 9.39 30.19
C PHE A 466 5.70 10.77 29.86
N VAL A 467 4.52 10.86 29.23
CA VAL A 467 3.87 12.12 28.85
C VAL A 467 2.71 12.46 29.76
N GLY A 468 1.77 11.52 29.96
CA GLY A 468 0.52 11.74 30.64
C GLY A 468 0.68 12.10 32.12
N LEU A 469 1.54 11.41 32.85
CA LEU A 469 1.77 11.71 34.26
C LEU A 469 2.38 13.09 34.48
N PRO A 470 3.47 13.52 33.81
CA PRO A 470 4.00 14.88 33.91
C PRO A 470 2.98 15.95 33.50
N LEU A 471 2.23 15.73 32.43
CA LEU A 471 1.16 16.61 31.98
C LEU A 471 0.09 16.79 33.07
N THR A 472 -0.37 15.68 33.63
CA THR A 472 -1.37 15.66 34.71
C THR A 472 -0.86 16.42 35.94
N VAL A 473 0.35 16.15 36.41
CA VAL A 473 0.97 16.81 37.55
C VAL A 473 1.06 18.33 37.31
N CYS A 474 1.44 18.73 36.09
CA CYS A 474 1.48 20.15 35.72
C CYS A 474 0.08 20.80 35.81
N CYS A 475 -0.95 20.15 35.23
CA CYS A 475 -2.32 20.65 35.28
C CYS A 475 -2.85 20.81 36.72
N PHE A 476 -2.64 19.81 37.56
CA PHE A 476 -3.01 19.88 38.98
C PHE A 476 -2.26 20.98 39.71
N SER A 477 -0.95 21.05 39.53
CA SER A 477 -0.11 22.05 40.22
C SER A 477 -0.55 23.47 39.88
N MET A 478 -0.81 23.73 38.61
CA MET A 478 -1.25 25.04 38.14
C MET A 478 -2.64 25.40 38.66
N ALA A 479 -3.58 24.47 38.58
CA ALA A 479 -4.95 24.70 39.02
C ALA A 479 -5.06 24.90 40.54
N PHE A 480 -4.45 24.03 41.35
CA PHE A 480 -4.44 24.16 42.78
C PHE A 480 -3.63 25.35 43.28
N TRP A 481 -2.57 25.75 42.56
CA TRP A 481 -1.86 26.97 42.88
C TRP A 481 -2.74 28.22 42.70
N ASP A 482 -3.55 28.31 41.63
CA ASP A 482 -4.52 29.41 41.45
C ASP A 482 -5.56 29.42 42.57
N VAL A 483 -6.12 28.25 42.89
CA VAL A 483 -7.11 28.11 43.93
C VAL A 483 -6.56 28.57 45.31
N GLN A 484 -5.32 28.18 45.65
CA GLN A 484 -4.65 28.61 46.87
C GLN A 484 -4.38 30.12 46.87
N LYS A 485 -3.91 30.67 45.78
CA LYS A 485 -3.62 32.10 45.63
C LYS A 485 -4.88 32.97 45.83
N ARG A 486 -6.05 32.42 45.54
CA ARG A 486 -7.37 33.08 45.76
C ARG A 486 -7.91 32.92 47.18
N GLY A 487 -7.21 32.21 48.04
CA GLY A 487 -7.56 32.13 49.44
C GLY A 487 -8.22 30.83 49.91
N VAL A 488 -8.28 29.78 49.07
CA VAL A 488 -8.71 28.45 49.48
C VAL A 488 -7.46 27.56 49.67
N PRO A 489 -7.01 27.33 50.94
CA PRO A 489 -5.80 26.56 51.18
C PRO A 489 -6.00 25.09 50.83
N PHE A 490 -4.92 24.43 50.41
CA PHE A 490 -4.93 23.02 50.00
C PHE A 490 -5.45 22.09 51.12
N SER A 491 -5.14 22.41 52.39
CA SER A 491 -5.63 21.70 53.55
C SER A 491 -7.17 21.69 53.71
N ASP A 492 -7.86 22.68 53.13
CA ASP A 492 -9.32 22.76 53.15
C ASP A 492 -9.96 21.96 51.99
N MET A 493 -9.15 21.49 51.07
CA MET A 493 -9.58 20.65 49.94
C MET A 493 -9.20 19.17 50.11
N TRP A 494 -8.05 18.89 50.75
CA TRP A 494 -7.48 17.51 50.87
C TRP A 494 -8.32 16.68 51.86
N LEU A 495 -8.82 15.53 51.39
CA LEU A 495 -9.66 14.56 52.12
C LEU A 495 -10.95 15.18 52.72
N LYS A 496 -11.47 16.26 52.15
CA LYS A 496 -12.66 16.94 52.66
C LYS A 496 -13.96 16.61 51.91
N TYR A 497 -13.89 15.96 50.75
CA TYR A 497 -15.03 15.53 49.95
C TYR A 497 -16.07 16.68 49.77
N SER A 498 -15.59 17.87 49.42
CA SER A 498 -16.37 19.13 49.29
C SER A 498 -17.01 19.65 50.58
N GLY A 499 -16.57 19.17 51.76
CA GLY A 499 -17.04 19.60 53.08
C GLY A 499 -16.03 20.44 53.86
N GLY A 500 -15.08 21.12 53.18
CA GLY A 500 -14.12 22.03 53.82
C GLY A 500 -14.79 23.28 54.45
N VAL A 501 -14.07 23.97 55.34
CA VAL A 501 -14.58 25.11 56.08
C VAL A 501 -15.07 26.21 55.13
N ILE A 502 -14.28 26.55 54.11
CA ILE A 502 -14.64 27.60 53.14
C ILE A 502 -15.81 27.16 52.26
N ALA A 503 -15.86 25.88 51.86
CA ALA A 503 -16.95 25.33 51.07
C ALA A 503 -18.31 25.40 51.83
N THR A 504 -18.28 25.25 53.13
CA THR A 504 -19.50 25.31 53.99
C THR A 504 -19.87 26.73 54.42
N THR A 505 -18.88 27.59 54.65
CA THR A 505 -19.13 28.97 55.14
C THR A 505 -19.35 29.97 54.00
N GLN A 506 -18.72 29.78 52.86
CA GLN A 506 -18.76 30.66 51.69
C GLN A 506 -18.92 29.86 50.39
N PRO A 507 -20.04 29.17 50.17
CA PRO A 507 -20.21 28.22 49.06
C PRO A 507 -20.08 28.88 47.68
N ASP A 508 -20.63 30.09 47.51
CA ASP A 508 -20.55 30.81 46.23
C ASP A 508 -19.10 31.21 45.87
N PHE A 509 -18.35 31.70 46.85
CA PHE A 509 -16.94 32.03 46.69
C PHE A 509 -16.11 30.79 46.38
N TYR A 510 -16.38 29.70 47.07
CA TYR A 510 -15.71 28.42 46.83
C TYR A 510 -15.97 27.91 45.40
N ALA A 511 -17.25 27.85 45.00
CA ALA A 511 -17.65 27.40 43.66
C ALA A 511 -17.03 28.27 42.58
N GLU A 512 -17.03 29.58 42.70
CA GLU A 512 -16.41 30.49 41.75
C GLU A 512 -14.89 30.31 41.67
N THR A 513 -14.22 30.07 42.79
CA THR A 513 -12.79 29.82 42.86
C THR A 513 -12.43 28.49 42.19
N ILE A 514 -13.24 27.43 42.41
CA ILE A 514 -13.06 26.15 41.74
C ILE A 514 -13.27 26.28 40.22
N ASN A 515 -14.29 27.01 39.74
CA ASN A 515 -14.53 27.25 38.32
C ASN A 515 -13.33 27.96 37.66
N LYS A 516 -12.67 28.88 38.36
CA LYS A 516 -11.41 29.50 37.88
C LYS A 516 -10.28 28.52 37.84
N GLY A 517 -10.09 27.68 38.86
CA GLY A 517 -9.11 26.59 38.88
C GLY A 517 -9.34 25.58 37.73
N GLN A 518 -10.60 25.24 37.44
CA GLN A 518 -10.96 24.40 36.30
C GLN A 518 -10.54 25.03 34.96
N SER A 519 -10.71 26.34 34.81
CA SER A 519 -10.27 27.04 33.59
C SER A 519 -8.75 27.07 33.45
N VAL A 520 -8.01 27.21 34.57
CA VAL A 520 -6.54 27.10 34.57
C VAL A 520 -6.09 25.70 34.19
N PHE A 521 -6.73 24.65 34.71
CA PHE A 521 -6.48 23.27 34.32
C PHE A 521 -6.68 23.09 32.80
N TYR A 522 -7.83 23.54 32.29
CA TYR A 522 -8.21 23.46 30.89
C TYR A 522 -7.16 24.10 29.96
N PHE A 523 -6.75 25.34 30.22
CA PHE A 523 -5.71 26.02 29.44
C PHE A 523 -4.35 25.33 29.54
N THR A 524 -3.98 24.89 30.74
CA THR A 524 -2.72 24.19 30.97
C THR A 524 -2.67 22.89 30.14
N ALA A 525 -3.75 22.11 30.13
CA ALA A 525 -3.84 20.88 29.35
C ALA A 525 -3.67 21.15 27.85
N ILE A 526 -4.32 22.17 27.30
CA ILE A 526 -4.22 22.54 25.89
C ILE A 526 -2.79 22.95 25.53
N ILE A 527 -2.15 23.79 26.33
CA ILE A 527 -0.79 24.26 26.09
C ILE A 527 0.21 23.09 26.15
N MET A 528 0.10 22.23 27.15
CA MET A 528 0.94 21.05 27.28
C MET A 528 0.77 20.08 26.11
N GLN A 529 -0.46 19.94 25.58
CA GLN A 529 -0.73 19.14 24.40
C GLN A 529 -0.07 19.69 23.12
N TRP A 530 0.15 20.99 22.98
CA TRP A 530 0.92 21.53 21.87
C TRP A 530 2.38 21.05 21.89
N PHE A 531 2.97 20.99 23.08
CA PHE A 531 4.34 20.46 23.23
C PHE A 531 4.39 18.95 23.00
N ASN A 532 3.37 18.22 23.44
CA ASN A 532 3.19 16.81 23.10
C ASN A 532 3.06 16.62 21.58
N LEU A 533 2.25 17.45 20.90
CA LEU A 533 2.10 17.42 19.44
C LEU A 533 3.44 17.59 18.71
N LEU A 534 4.26 18.55 19.14
CA LEU A 534 5.58 18.79 18.57
C LEU A 534 6.54 17.64 18.82
N SER A 535 6.46 17.00 19.98
CA SER A 535 7.32 15.90 20.39
C SER A 535 6.97 14.60 19.66
N ILE A 536 5.69 14.25 19.55
CA ILE A 536 5.22 12.96 19.04
C ILE A 536 5.36 12.80 17.50
N ARG A 537 5.64 13.87 16.78
CA ARG A 537 5.87 13.88 15.32
C ARG A 537 6.96 12.91 14.88
N THR A 538 7.94 12.71 15.73
CA THR A 538 9.07 11.82 15.46
C THR A 538 9.25 10.84 16.60
N ARG A 539 9.50 9.61 16.23
CA ARG A 539 9.72 8.53 17.19
C ARG A 539 11.18 8.42 17.63
N ARG A 540 12.10 8.59 16.67
CA ARG A 540 13.55 8.41 16.86
C ARG A 540 14.35 9.66 16.51
N LEU A 541 13.93 10.42 15.50
CA LEU A 541 14.63 11.61 15.07
C LEU A 541 14.39 12.78 16.03
N SER A 542 15.39 13.64 16.20
CA SER A 542 15.23 14.89 16.92
C SER A 542 14.35 15.89 16.17
N ILE A 543 13.67 16.77 16.90
CA ILE A 543 12.92 17.89 16.31
C ILE A 543 13.83 18.78 15.45
N PHE A 544 15.14 18.86 15.75
CA PHE A 544 16.13 19.59 14.97
C PHE A 544 16.55 18.86 13.69
N GLN A 545 16.49 17.53 13.68
CA GLN A 545 16.77 16.72 12.47
C GLN A 545 15.57 16.72 11.52
N LYS A 546 14.36 16.73 12.07
CA LYS A 546 13.10 16.81 11.32
C LYS A 546 12.29 18.04 11.79
N PRO A 547 12.73 19.27 11.45
CA PRO A 547 12.06 20.48 11.91
C PRO A 547 10.65 20.60 11.31
N PRO A 548 9.66 21.15 12.09
CA PRO A 548 8.30 21.37 11.59
C PRO A 548 8.23 22.51 10.56
N ILE A 549 9.24 23.37 10.50
CA ILE A 549 9.32 24.55 9.63
C ILE A 549 10.66 24.54 8.87
N GLY A 550 10.68 25.11 7.68
CA GLY A 550 11.89 25.47 6.94
C GLY A 550 12.33 24.48 5.87
N ARG A 551 12.22 23.17 6.08
CA ARG A 551 12.57 22.17 5.08
C ARG A 551 11.33 21.58 4.42
N ARG A 552 11.18 21.73 3.10
CA ARG A 552 10.03 21.24 2.35
C ARG A 552 9.77 19.73 2.56
N GLU A 553 10.82 18.93 2.73
CA GLU A 553 10.75 17.48 2.89
C GLU A 553 10.30 17.03 4.29
N THR A 554 10.46 17.87 5.32
CA THR A 554 10.18 17.52 6.72
C THR A 554 9.09 18.38 7.36
N SER A 555 8.75 19.50 6.71
CA SER A 555 7.80 20.47 7.26
C SER A 555 6.37 19.95 7.30
N ASN A 556 5.67 20.28 8.39
CA ASN A 556 4.23 20.10 8.57
C ASN A 556 3.63 21.41 9.08
N LEU A 557 3.40 22.33 8.15
CA LEU A 557 2.92 23.67 8.48
C LEU A 557 1.49 23.71 9.02
N MET A 558 0.68 22.65 8.77
CA MET A 558 -0.72 22.59 9.21
C MET A 558 -0.86 22.49 10.73
N MET A 559 0.21 22.14 11.46
CA MET A 559 0.20 22.11 12.94
C MET A 559 -0.04 23.49 13.55
N PHE A 560 0.56 24.54 13.00
CA PHE A 560 0.48 25.88 13.57
C PHE A 560 -0.92 26.51 13.46
N PRO A 561 -1.60 26.46 12.30
CA PRO A 561 -3.01 26.83 12.23
C PRO A 561 -3.92 26.01 13.16
N ALA A 562 -3.66 24.71 13.33
CA ALA A 562 -4.43 23.86 14.22
C ALA A 562 -4.24 24.27 15.69
N MET A 563 -3.00 24.53 16.12
CA MET A 563 -2.69 25.07 17.45
C MET A 563 -3.35 26.45 17.65
N GLY A 564 -3.27 27.33 16.63
CA GLY A 564 -3.91 28.65 16.66
C GLY A 564 -5.43 28.56 16.77
N LEU A 565 -6.07 27.66 16.03
CA LEU A 565 -7.51 27.42 16.11
C LEU A 565 -7.91 26.85 17.47
N SER A 566 -7.13 25.92 18.01
CA SER A 566 -7.31 25.39 19.36
C SER A 566 -7.26 26.52 20.40
N LEU A 567 -6.29 27.44 20.30
CA LEU A 567 -6.22 28.61 21.17
C LEU A 567 -7.45 29.52 21.04
N LEU A 568 -7.86 29.82 19.82
CA LEU A 568 -9.03 30.66 19.56
C LEU A 568 -10.30 30.08 20.18
N ILE A 569 -10.49 28.76 20.06
CA ILE A 569 -11.63 28.08 20.71
C ILE A 569 -11.52 28.18 22.22
N ALA A 570 -10.36 27.97 22.82
CA ALA A 570 -10.16 28.07 24.27
C ALA A 570 -10.45 29.48 24.79
N VAL A 571 -9.94 30.51 24.11
CA VAL A 571 -10.21 31.91 24.45
C VAL A 571 -11.70 32.25 24.28
N PHE A 572 -12.32 31.84 23.17
CA PHE A 572 -13.73 32.06 22.91
C PHE A 572 -14.61 31.48 24.04
N ILE A 573 -14.33 30.24 24.44
CA ILE A 573 -15.11 29.55 25.49
C ILE A 573 -14.90 30.19 26.87
N SER A 574 -13.71 30.74 27.16
CA SER A 574 -13.35 31.21 28.49
C SER A 574 -13.52 32.70 28.69
N TYR A 575 -13.68 33.51 27.63
CA TYR A 575 -13.75 34.97 27.74
C TYR A 575 -15.07 35.57 27.24
N VAL A 576 -15.93 34.81 26.55
CA VAL A 576 -17.26 35.30 26.13
C VAL A 576 -18.28 35.06 27.24
N PRO A 577 -18.88 36.10 27.85
CA PRO A 577 -19.72 35.97 29.08
C PRO A 577 -20.93 35.05 28.92
N ALA A 578 -21.56 35.02 27.74
CA ALA A 578 -22.68 34.13 27.46
C ALA A 578 -22.23 32.65 27.45
N ILE A 579 -21.06 32.39 26.91
CA ILE A 579 -20.46 31.06 26.77
C ILE A 579 -19.89 30.56 28.09
N GLN A 580 -19.27 31.44 28.89
CA GLN A 580 -18.79 31.14 30.24
C GLN A 580 -19.88 30.56 31.14
N ARG A 581 -21.10 31.06 31.02
CA ARG A 581 -22.25 30.58 31.83
C ARG A 581 -22.65 29.14 31.45
N ILE A 582 -22.52 28.80 30.16
CA ILE A 582 -22.88 27.47 29.65
C ILE A 582 -21.81 26.43 30.02
N PHE A 583 -20.53 26.80 29.85
CA PHE A 583 -19.40 25.89 30.01
C PHE A 583 -18.75 25.97 31.41
N LEU A 584 -19.25 26.82 32.30
CA LEU A 584 -18.71 27.08 33.65
C LEU A 584 -17.21 27.44 33.61
N THR A 585 -16.76 28.07 32.53
CA THR A 585 -15.39 28.55 32.37
C THR A 585 -15.24 29.97 32.89
N ARG A 586 -14.02 30.37 33.16
CA ARG A 586 -13.67 31.73 33.61
C ARG A 586 -12.41 32.21 32.91
N GLU A 587 -12.22 33.52 32.91
CA GLU A 587 -10.97 34.15 32.48
C GLU A 587 -9.80 33.74 33.36
N ILE A 588 -8.64 33.57 32.78
CA ILE A 588 -7.39 33.26 33.46
C ILE A 588 -6.41 34.42 33.40
N SER A 589 -5.55 34.56 34.43
CA SER A 589 -4.46 35.52 34.41
C SER A 589 -3.35 35.12 33.45
N ALA A 590 -2.62 36.10 32.90
CA ALA A 590 -1.57 35.85 31.90
C ALA A 590 -0.46 34.88 32.39
N GLU A 591 -0.19 34.87 33.70
CA GLU A 591 0.80 33.95 34.29
C GLU A 591 0.46 32.48 34.05
N TYR A 592 -0.84 32.11 34.11
CA TYR A 592 -1.32 30.73 33.85
C TYR A 592 -1.35 30.35 32.36
N PHE A 593 -1.13 31.33 31.49
CA PHE A 593 -0.92 31.11 30.08
C PHE A 593 0.54 30.85 29.75
N PHE A 594 1.46 31.64 30.33
CA PHE A 594 2.89 31.54 29.98
C PHE A 594 3.66 30.48 30.78
N LEU A 595 3.30 30.22 32.03
CA LEU A 595 4.02 29.26 32.87
C LEU A 595 3.94 27.81 32.35
N PRO A 596 2.80 27.31 31.83
CA PRO A 596 2.74 26.00 31.20
C PRO A 596 3.69 25.81 30.01
N ILE A 597 4.06 26.90 29.32
CA ILE A 597 5.07 26.87 28.23
C ILE A 597 6.43 26.41 28.76
N ALA A 598 6.84 26.88 29.94
CA ALA A 598 8.10 26.45 30.55
C ALA A 598 8.09 24.93 30.86
N PHE A 599 6.98 24.41 31.39
CA PHE A 599 6.83 22.96 31.62
C PHE A 599 6.80 22.17 30.30
N GLY A 600 6.18 22.72 29.26
CA GLY A 600 6.18 22.14 27.91
C GLY A 600 7.59 22.03 27.32
N ILE A 601 8.42 23.05 27.51
CA ILE A 601 9.84 23.03 27.08
C ILE A 601 10.60 21.94 27.82
N VAL A 602 10.39 21.77 29.13
CA VAL A 602 10.99 20.69 29.92
C VAL A 602 10.56 19.32 29.38
N MET A 603 9.28 19.16 29.05
CA MET A 603 8.74 17.91 28.50
C MET A 603 9.36 17.57 27.15
N ILE A 604 9.47 18.52 26.21
CA ILE A 604 10.16 18.31 24.94
C ILE A 604 11.64 17.97 25.19
N SER A 605 12.31 18.66 26.09
CA SER A 605 13.72 18.40 26.41
C SER A 605 13.94 16.98 26.94
N ALA A 606 13.05 16.50 27.80
CA ALA A 606 13.07 15.13 28.29
C ALA A 606 12.85 14.10 27.16
N ASP A 607 11.93 14.38 26.24
CA ASP A 607 11.70 13.52 25.08
C ASP A 607 12.88 13.54 24.09
N GLU A 608 13.50 14.69 23.85
CA GLU A 608 14.71 14.78 23.04
C GLU A 608 15.87 14.00 23.65
N LEU A 609 16.02 14.02 24.99
CA LEU A 609 17.00 13.21 25.69
C LEU A 609 16.68 11.70 25.52
N ARG A 610 15.42 11.29 25.63
CA ARG A 610 14.97 9.93 25.35
C ARG A 610 15.37 9.51 23.93
N LYS A 611 15.03 10.32 22.91
CA LYS A 611 15.36 10.07 21.50
C LYS A 611 16.87 9.97 21.29
N TYR A 612 17.65 10.83 21.94
CA TYR A 612 19.11 10.78 21.89
C TYR A 612 19.65 9.47 22.45
N VAL A 613 19.19 9.04 23.61
CA VAL A 613 19.59 7.77 24.25
C VAL A 613 19.22 6.57 23.38
N VAL A 614 18.02 6.55 22.80
CA VAL A 614 17.57 5.45 21.93
C VAL A 614 18.45 5.33 20.69
N ARG A 615 18.88 6.44 20.09
CA ARG A 615 19.76 6.44 18.91
C ARG A 615 21.20 6.02 19.25
N THR A 616 21.73 6.56 20.34
CA THR A 616 23.14 6.35 20.72
C THR A 616 23.38 5.01 21.40
N TYR A 617 22.41 4.55 22.20
CA TYR A 617 22.52 3.33 22.98
C TYR A 617 21.34 2.37 22.72
N PRO A 618 21.23 1.77 21.52
CA PRO A 618 20.05 0.97 21.12
C PRO A 618 19.85 -0.31 21.96
N ARG A 619 20.89 -0.76 22.67
CA ARG A 619 20.83 -1.94 23.57
C ARG A 619 20.50 -1.58 25.01
N SER A 620 20.38 -0.31 25.37
CA SER A 620 20.08 0.13 26.74
C SER A 620 18.68 -0.29 27.18
N PHE A 621 18.46 -0.35 28.50
CA PHE A 621 17.14 -0.62 29.08
C PHE A 621 16.11 0.41 28.61
N LEU A 622 16.48 1.69 28.58
CA LEU A 622 15.61 2.76 28.09
C LEU A 622 15.20 2.54 26.63
N ALA A 623 16.12 2.10 25.77
CA ALA A 623 15.79 1.81 24.37
C ALA A 623 14.84 0.61 24.21
N LYS A 624 14.88 -0.34 25.15
CA LYS A 624 13.97 -1.51 25.12
C LYS A 624 12.54 -1.16 25.50
N ILE A 625 12.33 -0.22 26.43
CA ILE A 625 11.01 0.21 26.89
C ILE A 625 10.48 1.45 26.13
N ALA A 626 11.36 2.20 25.48
CA ALA A 626 10.98 3.37 24.70
C ALA A 626 10.10 2.99 23.51
N TRP A 627 9.07 3.82 23.33
CA TRP A 627 8.19 3.74 22.16
C TRP A 627 8.84 4.29 20.91
#